data_bbed78a32304807a939b94cc7c828910
#
_entry.id   bbed78a32304807a939b94cc7c828910
#
_cell.length_a   1.000
_cell.length_b   1.000
_cell.length_c   1.000
_cell.angle_alpha   90.00
_cell.angle_beta   90.00
_cell.angle_gamma   90.00
#
_symmetry.space_group_name_H-M   'P 1'
#
loop_
_entity.id
_entity.type
_entity.pdbx_description
1 polymer ?
#
loop_
_entity_poly.entity_id
_entity_poly.type
_entity_poly.pdbx_seq_one_letter_code
_entity_poly.pdbx_strand_id
1 'polypeptide(L)'
;MKVLITGGAGFIGSHTADRLLKEGYEVRVLDSLQKPIHNSIPEYLDDRIEFIAGSATDIRAITEALQGVDYVYHLAAFQDYLPYFSRFVDVNVASTARIYEIIVRDNLPIKKIIVASSQAALGEGLYLDSR
;
A
#
# COMPACT_ATOMS: atom_id res chain seq x y z
N MET A 1 -10.61 -5.85 15.06
CA MET A 1 -10.48 -6.06 13.60
C MET A 1 -9.12 -5.58 13.17
N LYS A 2 -8.45 -6.34 12.30
CA LYS A 2 -7.08 -6.04 11.86
C LYS A 2 -7.09 -5.48 10.43
N VAL A 3 -6.30 -4.45 10.20
CA VAL A 3 -6.18 -3.77 8.90
C VAL A 3 -4.74 -3.85 8.41
N LEU A 4 -4.54 -4.33 7.18
CA LEU A 4 -3.26 -4.24 6.49
C LEU A 4 -3.18 -2.93 5.70
N ILE A 5 -2.05 -2.23 5.82
CA ILE A 5 -1.70 -1.09 4.98
C ILE A 5 -0.42 -1.41 4.23
N THR A 6 -0.45 -1.55 2.92
CA THR A 6 0.77 -1.59 2.12
C THR A 6 1.23 -0.18 1.80
N GLY A 7 2.53 0.10 1.87
CA GLY A 7 3.04 1.46 1.78
C GLY A 7 2.75 2.30 3.03
N GLY A 8 2.65 1.63 4.18
CA GLY A 8 2.24 2.25 5.43
C GLY A 8 3.28 3.16 6.06
N ALA A 9 4.55 3.07 5.67
CA ALA A 9 5.59 4.00 6.10
C ALA A 9 5.58 5.32 5.31
N GLY A 10 4.87 5.38 4.18
CA GLY A 10 4.71 6.59 3.39
C GLY A 10 3.77 7.62 4.05
N PHE A 11 3.71 8.83 3.47
CA PHE A 11 2.93 9.94 4.01
C PHE A 11 1.45 9.59 4.23
N ILE A 12 0.76 9.12 3.20
CA ILE A 12 -0.67 8.76 3.31
C ILE A 12 -0.85 7.55 4.23
N GLY A 13 0.02 6.54 4.10
CA GLY A 13 -0.06 5.30 4.86
C GLY A 13 0.08 5.49 6.35
N SER A 14 1.06 6.29 6.80
CA SER A 14 1.29 6.58 8.22
C SER A 14 0.11 7.32 8.87
N HIS A 15 -0.41 8.34 8.20
CA HIS A 15 -1.60 9.06 8.69
C HIS A 15 -2.86 8.18 8.72
N THR A 16 -2.98 7.25 7.76
CA THR A 16 -4.06 6.26 7.76
C THR A 16 -3.91 5.30 8.95
N ALA A 17 -2.69 4.84 9.21
CA ALA A 17 -2.39 3.97 10.35
C ALA A 17 -2.76 4.63 11.68
N ASP A 18 -2.32 5.89 11.89
CA ASP A 18 -2.66 6.67 13.09
C ASP A 18 -4.16 6.80 13.29
N ARG A 19 -4.89 7.08 12.22
CA ARG A 19 -6.35 7.20 12.28
C ARG A 19 -7.00 5.88 12.67
N LEU A 20 -6.59 4.77 12.06
CA LEU A 20 -7.14 3.45 12.34
C LEU A 20 -6.85 3.00 13.78
N LEU A 21 -5.63 3.26 14.29
CA LEU A 21 -5.31 2.98 15.69
C LEU A 21 -6.18 3.78 16.67
N LYS A 22 -6.48 5.05 16.36
CA LYS A 22 -7.40 5.88 17.17
C LYS A 22 -8.83 5.35 17.17
N GLU A 23 -9.26 4.71 16.09
CA GLU A 23 -10.57 4.07 15.98
C GLU A 23 -10.59 2.64 16.58
N GLY A 24 -9.50 2.19 17.18
CA GLY A 24 -9.42 0.90 17.87
C GLY A 24 -9.17 -0.30 16.97
N TYR A 25 -8.71 -0.10 15.74
CA TYR A 25 -8.26 -1.19 14.88
C TYR A 25 -6.84 -1.63 15.25
N GLU A 26 -6.55 -2.91 15.07
CA GLU A 26 -5.18 -3.40 15.00
C GLU A 26 -4.63 -3.08 13.61
N VAL A 27 -3.41 -2.54 13.52
CA VAL A 27 -2.81 -2.13 12.27
C VAL A 27 -1.55 -2.92 11.99
N ARG A 28 -1.50 -3.51 10.79
CA ARG A 28 -0.30 -4.10 10.21
C ARG A 28 0.14 -3.25 9.03
N VAL A 29 1.44 -2.99 8.94
CA VAL A 29 2.07 -2.27 7.82
C VAL A 29 2.99 -3.21 7.07
N LEU A 30 2.88 -3.25 5.74
CA LEU A 30 3.87 -3.81 4.83
C LEU A 30 4.52 -2.67 4.07
N ASP A 31 5.82 -2.46 4.23
CA ASP A 31 6.57 -1.44 3.51
C ASP A 31 7.98 -1.90 3.19
N SER A 32 8.46 -1.55 2.01
CA SER A 32 9.79 -1.93 1.53
C SER A 32 10.91 -1.06 2.10
N LEU A 33 10.58 0.04 2.77
CA LEU A 33 11.54 1.02 3.27
C LEU A 33 12.56 1.45 2.19
N GLN A 34 12.04 1.78 1.01
CA GLN A 34 12.88 2.02 -0.16
C GLN A 34 13.75 3.26 0.03
N LYS A 35 15.07 3.09 -0.13
CA LYS A 35 16.01 4.22 -0.20
C LYS A 35 15.77 5.07 -1.47
N PRO A 36 15.99 6.38 -1.41
CA PRO A 36 16.49 7.18 -0.28
C PRO A 36 15.39 7.65 0.69
N ILE A 37 14.13 7.25 0.52
CA ILE A 37 12.98 7.74 1.28
C ILE A 37 13.08 7.31 2.75
N HIS A 38 13.39 6.04 2.99
CA HIS A 38 13.55 5.48 4.32
C HIS A 38 14.88 4.72 4.45
N ASN A 39 15.60 4.94 5.57
CA ASN A 39 16.80 4.18 5.91
C ASN A 39 16.54 3.13 7.02
N SER A 40 15.44 3.28 7.72
CA SER A 40 14.96 2.43 8.81
C SER A 40 13.45 2.58 8.95
N ILE A 41 12.83 1.82 9.84
CA ILE A 41 11.44 2.07 10.24
C ILE A 41 11.36 3.49 10.80
N PRO A 42 10.48 4.34 10.28
CA PRO A 42 10.38 5.73 10.71
C PRO A 42 9.91 5.84 12.16
N GLU A 43 10.55 6.74 12.94
CA GLU A 43 10.21 7.00 14.34
C GLU A 43 8.80 7.58 14.55
N TYR A 44 8.17 8.09 13.49
CA TYR A 44 6.80 8.61 13.55
C TYR A 44 5.73 7.52 13.51
N LEU A 45 6.09 6.26 13.23
CA LEU A 45 5.14 5.16 13.30
C LEU A 45 4.92 4.74 14.75
N ASP A 46 3.66 4.58 15.13
CA ASP A 46 3.26 4.15 16.47
C ASP A 46 3.76 2.73 16.77
N ASP A 47 4.32 2.51 17.95
CA ASP A 47 4.89 1.22 18.39
C ASP A 47 3.88 0.06 18.42
N ARG A 48 2.59 0.37 18.39
CA ARG A 48 1.51 -0.64 18.32
C ARG A 48 1.34 -1.24 16.93
N ILE A 49 1.98 -0.66 15.91
CA ILE A 49 1.90 -1.15 14.54
C ILE A 49 2.72 -2.42 14.39
N GLU A 50 2.09 -3.48 13.92
CA GLU A 50 2.79 -4.68 13.48
C GLU A 50 3.47 -4.39 12.14
N PHE A 51 4.79 -4.25 12.12
CA PHE A 51 5.54 -3.87 10.93
C PHE A 51 6.20 -5.07 10.24
N ILE A 52 5.92 -5.24 8.95
CA ILE A 52 6.58 -6.21 8.07
C ILE A 52 7.43 -5.43 7.06
N ALA A 53 8.76 -5.62 7.15
CA ALA A 53 9.69 -5.05 6.17
C ALA A 53 9.68 -5.93 4.91
N GLY A 54 9.07 -5.45 3.83
CA GLY A 54 8.94 -6.21 2.60
C GLY A 54 8.29 -5.43 1.48
N SER A 55 8.55 -5.86 0.25
CA SER A 55 7.96 -5.23 -0.94
C SER A 55 6.55 -5.77 -1.22
N ALA A 56 5.64 -4.89 -1.64
CA ALA A 56 4.36 -5.28 -2.21
C ALA A 56 4.48 -6.07 -3.54
N THR A 57 5.69 -6.20 -4.09
CA THR A 57 5.98 -7.05 -5.24
C THR A 57 6.45 -8.46 -4.85
N ASP A 58 6.81 -8.66 -3.58
CA ASP A 58 7.24 -9.97 -3.05
C ASP A 58 6.03 -10.78 -2.60
N ILE A 59 5.78 -11.89 -3.30
CA ILE A 59 4.65 -12.79 -3.02
C ILE A 59 4.68 -13.32 -1.59
N ARG A 60 5.85 -13.63 -1.05
CA ARG A 60 5.98 -14.16 0.32
C ARG A 60 5.58 -13.11 1.35
N ALA A 61 6.13 -11.89 1.20
CA ALA A 61 5.82 -10.78 2.08
C ALA A 61 4.33 -10.40 2.05
N ILE A 62 3.70 -10.38 0.86
CA ILE A 62 2.26 -10.12 0.74
C ILE A 62 1.45 -11.25 1.37
N THR A 63 1.82 -12.51 1.10
CA THR A 63 1.09 -13.66 1.65
C THR A 63 1.12 -13.64 3.17
N GLU A 64 2.28 -13.36 3.77
CA GLU A 64 2.42 -13.19 5.22
C GLU A 64 1.59 -12.01 5.73
N ALA A 65 1.68 -10.87 5.07
CA ALA A 65 0.98 -9.66 5.47
C ALA A 65 -0.55 -9.80 5.45
N LEU A 66 -1.10 -10.58 4.53
CA LEU A 66 -2.54 -10.81 4.38
C LEU A 66 -3.13 -11.78 5.44
N GLN A 67 -2.30 -12.53 6.18
CA GLN A 67 -2.82 -13.51 7.14
C GLN A 67 -3.52 -12.84 8.33
N GLY A 68 -4.76 -13.25 8.57
CA GLY A 68 -5.54 -12.82 9.74
C GLY A 68 -5.97 -11.36 9.72
N VAL A 69 -5.99 -10.70 8.55
CA VAL A 69 -6.51 -9.33 8.41
C VAL A 69 -7.94 -9.31 7.88
N ASP A 70 -8.70 -8.31 8.28
CA ASP A 70 -10.10 -8.11 7.88
C ASP A 70 -10.22 -7.15 6.68
N TYR A 71 -9.34 -6.15 6.61
CA TYR A 71 -9.37 -5.07 5.61
C TYR A 71 -7.97 -4.80 5.06
N VAL A 72 -7.90 -4.36 3.81
CA VAL A 72 -6.65 -3.98 3.16
C VAL A 72 -6.75 -2.57 2.61
N TYR A 73 -5.79 -1.72 2.96
CA TYR A 73 -5.49 -0.45 2.30
C TYR A 73 -4.24 -0.65 1.45
N HIS A 74 -4.41 -0.76 0.14
CA HIS A 74 -3.29 -0.89 -0.78
C HIS A 74 -2.87 0.49 -1.26
N LEU A 75 -1.84 1.04 -0.59
CA LEU A 75 -1.30 2.39 -0.83
C LEU A 75 0.14 2.35 -1.34
N ALA A 76 0.75 1.16 -1.39
CA ALA A 76 2.09 1.01 -1.96
C ALA A 76 2.06 1.39 -3.44
N ALA A 77 2.91 2.32 -3.81
CA ALA A 77 3.07 2.77 -5.18
C ALA A 77 4.53 3.15 -5.46
N PHE A 78 4.92 2.99 -6.71
CA PHE A 78 6.15 3.56 -7.23
C PHE A 78 5.81 4.85 -7.98
N GLN A 79 6.50 5.92 -7.63
CA GLN A 79 6.38 7.22 -8.28
C GLN A 79 7.79 7.76 -8.57
N ASP A 80 8.04 8.10 -9.82
CA ASP A 80 9.32 8.67 -10.28
C ASP A 80 9.06 9.45 -11.57
N TYR A 81 9.98 10.36 -11.91
CA TYR A 81 10.00 11.07 -13.20
C TYR A 81 10.94 10.40 -14.23
N LEU A 82 11.66 9.36 -13.83
CA LEU A 82 12.55 8.61 -14.70
C LEU A 82 11.80 7.46 -15.39
N PRO A 83 12.26 7.00 -16.58
CA PRO A 83 11.55 6.03 -17.41
C PRO A 83 11.70 4.58 -16.89
N TYR A 84 11.41 4.35 -15.63
CA TYR A 84 11.42 3.01 -15.02
C TYR A 84 10.09 2.29 -15.25
N PHE A 85 9.67 2.12 -16.50
CA PHE A 85 8.36 1.59 -16.86
C PHE A 85 8.05 0.24 -16.24
N SER A 86 9.02 -0.69 -16.20
CA SER A 86 8.83 -2.00 -15.56
C SER A 86 8.48 -1.87 -14.08
N ARG A 87 9.12 -0.94 -13.35
CA ARG A 87 8.83 -0.72 -11.93
C ARG A 87 7.44 -0.15 -11.71
N PHE A 88 6.96 0.73 -12.59
CA PHE A 88 5.58 1.21 -12.54
C PHE A 88 4.59 0.05 -12.70
N VAL A 89 4.84 -0.86 -13.65
CA VAL A 89 3.98 -2.03 -13.86
C VAL A 89 4.06 -2.97 -12.66
N ASP A 90 5.25 -3.30 -12.18
CA ASP A 90 5.44 -4.25 -11.09
C ASP A 90 4.80 -3.77 -9.79
N VAL A 91 5.03 -2.50 -9.42
CA VAL A 91 4.58 -1.96 -8.14
C VAL A 91 3.13 -1.48 -8.21
N ASN A 92 2.71 -0.78 -9.28
CA ASN A 92 1.40 -0.13 -9.29
C ASN A 92 0.31 -1.02 -9.91
N VAL A 93 0.67 -2.03 -10.70
CA VAL A 93 -0.30 -2.91 -11.37
C VAL A 93 -0.20 -4.34 -10.84
N ALA A 94 0.98 -4.96 -10.97
CA ALA A 94 1.14 -6.37 -10.64
C ALA A 94 0.99 -6.65 -9.13
N SER A 95 1.38 -5.72 -8.26
CA SER A 95 1.17 -5.89 -6.80
C SER A 95 -0.32 -5.97 -6.45
N THR A 96 -1.16 -5.13 -7.07
CA THR A 96 -2.60 -5.17 -6.89
C THR A 96 -3.18 -6.51 -7.34
N ALA A 97 -2.80 -6.98 -8.53
CA ALA A 97 -3.24 -8.28 -9.03
C ALA A 97 -2.83 -9.42 -8.09
N ARG A 98 -1.59 -9.43 -7.61
CA ARG A 98 -1.09 -10.45 -6.66
C ARG A 98 -1.87 -10.48 -5.35
N ILE A 99 -2.24 -9.32 -4.80
CA ILE A 99 -3.08 -9.24 -3.60
C ILE A 99 -4.40 -9.97 -3.84
N TYR A 100 -5.11 -9.67 -4.95
CA TYR A 100 -6.36 -10.34 -5.28
C TYR A 100 -6.19 -11.83 -5.53
N GLU A 101 -5.14 -12.23 -6.26
CA GLU A 101 -4.83 -13.64 -6.52
C GLU A 101 -4.63 -14.43 -5.23
N ILE A 102 -3.85 -13.89 -4.28
CA ILE A 102 -3.60 -14.55 -3.00
C ILE A 102 -4.89 -14.68 -2.20
N ILE A 103 -5.68 -13.61 -2.11
CA ILE A 103 -6.94 -13.62 -1.38
C ILE A 103 -7.89 -14.70 -1.93
N VAL A 104 -8.03 -14.80 -3.24
CA VAL A 104 -8.90 -15.79 -3.89
C VAL A 104 -8.33 -17.20 -3.76
N ARG A 105 -7.04 -17.38 -4.07
CA ARG A 105 -6.37 -18.69 -4.02
C ARG A 105 -6.42 -19.32 -2.63
N ASP A 106 -6.14 -18.52 -1.61
CA ASP A 106 -6.02 -18.97 -0.22
C ASP A 106 -7.36 -18.81 0.56
N ASN A 107 -8.43 -18.42 -0.13
CA ASN A 107 -9.78 -18.19 0.42
C ASN A 107 -9.74 -17.33 1.71
N LEU A 108 -8.97 -16.23 1.67
CA LEU A 108 -8.82 -15.36 2.84
C LEU A 108 -10.11 -14.55 3.12
N PRO A 109 -10.55 -14.43 4.39
CA PRO A 109 -11.82 -13.80 4.73
C PRO A 109 -11.72 -12.26 4.75
N ILE A 110 -11.13 -11.67 3.71
CA ILE A 110 -10.98 -10.22 3.59
C ILE A 110 -12.34 -9.60 3.26
N LYS A 111 -12.79 -8.67 4.09
CA LYS A 111 -14.11 -8.02 3.95
C LYS A 111 -14.14 -6.91 2.90
N LYS A 112 -13.03 -6.16 2.79
CA LYS A 112 -12.90 -5.06 1.83
C LYS A 112 -11.45 -4.75 1.53
N ILE A 113 -11.19 -4.37 0.28
CA ILE A 113 -9.92 -3.83 -0.19
C ILE A 113 -10.17 -2.40 -0.67
N ILE A 114 -9.34 -1.47 -0.22
CA ILE A 114 -9.30 -0.09 -0.69
C ILE A 114 -7.98 0.08 -1.44
N VAL A 115 -8.06 0.42 -2.71
CA VAL A 115 -6.90 0.65 -3.57
C VAL A 115 -6.79 2.13 -3.89
N ALA A 116 -5.63 2.72 -3.64
CA ALA A 116 -5.38 4.10 -4.04
C ALA A 116 -5.34 4.19 -5.57
N SER A 117 -6.13 5.13 -6.12
CA SER A 117 -6.08 5.50 -7.53
C SER A 117 -5.35 6.84 -7.68
N SER A 118 -5.38 7.41 -8.87
CA SER A 118 -4.74 8.68 -9.18
C SER A 118 -5.63 9.51 -10.10
N GLN A 119 -5.58 10.83 -9.95
CA GLN A 119 -6.17 11.73 -10.95
C GLN A 119 -5.54 11.54 -12.35
N ALA A 120 -4.30 11.07 -12.43
CA ALA A 120 -3.64 10.75 -13.69
C ALA A 120 -4.37 9.65 -14.48
N ALA A 121 -5.16 8.82 -13.81
CA ALA A 121 -6.01 7.80 -14.47
C ALA A 121 -7.12 8.41 -15.32
N LEU A 122 -7.48 9.68 -15.07
CA LEU A 122 -8.47 10.42 -15.86
C LEU A 122 -7.88 11.08 -17.11
N GLY A 123 -6.55 11.01 -17.28
CA GLY A 123 -5.84 11.68 -18.36
C GLY A 123 -5.64 13.18 -18.11
N GLU A 124 -5.03 13.84 -19.10
CA GLU A 124 -4.87 15.30 -19.07
C GLU A 124 -6.22 15.96 -19.38
N GLY A 125 -6.58 16.96 -18.55
CA GLY A 125 -7.74 17.80 -18.82
C GLY A 125 -7.53 18.64 -20.09
N LEU A 126 -8.56 18.78 -20.90
CA LEU A 126 -8.53 19.78 -21.97
C LEU A 126 -8.62 21.15 -21.32
N TYR A 127 -7.52 21.90 -21.36
CA TYR A 127 -7.56 23.32 -21.03
C TYR A 127 -8.19 24.06 -22.22
N LEU A 128 -9.44 24.45 -22.08
CA LEU A 128 -10.04 25.39 -23.02
C LEU A 128 -9.38 26.75 -22.76
N ASP A 129 -8.59 27.20 -23.73
CA ASP A 129 -8.03 28.55 -23.73
C ASP A 129 -9.23 29.52 -23.78
N SER A 130 -9.50 30.19 -22.67
CA SER A 130 -10.51 31.23 -22.61
C SER A 130 -9.93 32.51 -23.22
N ARG A 131 -9.96 32.62 -24.52
CA ARG A 131 -9.80 33.93 -25.21
C ARG A 131 -11.15 34.56 -25.43
#